data_32b987b2df3ebefc9827cfe0ae314906
#
_entry.id   32b987b2df3ebefc9827cfe0ae314906
#
_cell.length_a   1.000
_cell.length_b   1.000
_cell.length_c   1.000
_cell.angle_alpha   90.00
_cell.angle_beta   90.00
_cell.angle_gamma   90.00
#
_symmetry.space_group_name_H-M   'P 1'
#
loop_
_entity.id
_entity.type
_entity.pdbx_description
1 polymer ?
#
loop_
_entity_poly.entity_id
_entity_poly.type
_entity_poly.pdbx_seq_one_letter_code
_entity_poly.pdbx_strand_id
1 'polypeptide(L)'
;MGVAYIFYNTGIRRRTDMKVGFIGGGNMASAMIGGMIQKGVVSADDILVSVRTEKSVERLTNQFGVQATMDNEAVVAGSDLVFLAVKPN
;
A
#
# COMPACT_ATOMS: atom_id res chain seq x y z
N MET A 1 -8.20 5.31 -16.13
CA MET A 1 -8.25 5.82 -14.81
C MET A 1 -8.47 4.74 -13.79
N GLY A 2 -7.86 4.81 -12.67
CA GLY A 2 -7.99 3.79 -11.66
C GLY A 2 -9.10 4.07 -10.67
N VAL A 3 -9.49 3.05 -9.93
CA VAL A 3 -10.46 3.16 -8.87
C VAL A 3 -9.81 2.70 -7.59
N ALA A 4 -10.04 3.41 -6.51
CA ALA A 4 -9.47 3.04 -5.23
C ALA A 4 -10.60 2.80 -4.23
N TYR A 5 -10.54 1.68 -3.54
CA TYR A 5 -11.46 1.35 -2.48
C TYR A 5 -10.68 1.30 -1.18
N ILE A 6 -11.33 1.68 -0.10
CA ILE A 6 -10.70 1.72 1.20
C ILE A 6 -11.40 0.72 2.11
N PHE A 7 -10.62 -0.15 2.73
CA PHE A 7 -11.13 -1.12 3.68
C PHE A 7 -10.42 -0.92 5.01
N TYR A 8 -11.16 -0.95 6.09
CA TYR A 8 -10.57 -0.90 7.41
C TYR A 8 -10.50 -2.29 7.98
N ASN A 9 -9.35 -2.61 8.52
CA ASN A 9 -9.21 -3.82 9.28
C ASN A 9 -9.44 -3.44 10.73
N THR A 10 -10.59 -3.79 11.27
CA THR A 10 -11.03 -3.24 12.54
C THR A 10 -10.46 -3.90 13.75
N GLY A 11 -9.29 -4.43 13.70
CA GLY A 11 -8.65 -4.93 14.90
C GLY A 11 -8.50 -3.83 15.92
N ILE A 12 -8.49 -4.20 17.17
CA ILE A 12 -8.31 -3.23 18.21
C ILE A 12 -6.87 -2.85 18.31
N ARG A 13 -6.52 -1.64 18.00
CA ARG A 13 -5.20 -1.25 18.01
C ARG A 13 -5.09 0.17 18.35
N ARG A 14 -4.11 0.54 19.09
CA ARG A 14 -3.88 1.80 19.40
C ARG A 14 -3.16 2.30 18.40
N ARG A 15 -3.20 3.33 17.98
CA ARG A 15 -2.83 3.75 16.97
C ARG A 15 -1.73 4.50 16.72
N THR A 16 -0.76 4.62 17.11
CA THR A 16 0.39 5.39 16.74
C THR A 16 1.16 4.81 15.58
N ASP A 17 0.96 3.54 15.26
CA ASP A 17 1.67 2.96 14.14
C ASP A 17 0.71 2.26 13.22
N MET A 18 -0.16 3.03 12.64
CA MET A 18 -1.09 2.51 11.66
C MET A 18 -0.36 2.04 10.42
N LYS A 19 -0.69 0.86 9.97
CA LYS A 19 -0.11 0.31 8.76
C LYS A 19 -1.10 0.44 7.63
N VAL A 20 -0.60 0.91 6.49
CA VAL A 20 -1.42 1.19 5.33
C VAL A 20 -1.03 0.22 4.22
N GLY A 21 -2.00 -0.46 3.67
CA GLY A 21 -1.78 -1.43 2.61
C GLY A 21 -2.37 -0.96 1.30
N PHE A 22 -1.72 -1.33 0.21
CA PHE A 22 -2.22 -1.05 -1.13
C PHE A 22 -2.24 -2.35 -1.90
N ILE A 23 -3.33 -2.64 -2.56
CA ILE A 23 -3.41 -3.78 -3.45
C ILE A 23 -3.42 -3.24 -4.86
N GLY A 24 -2.40 -3.57 -5.64
CA GLY A 24 -2.21 -3.05 -6.97
C GLY A 24 -1.21 -1.91 -6.93
N GLY A 25 -0.07 -2.09 -7.55
CA GLY A 25 1.00 -1.11 -7.51
C GLY A 25 1.14 -0.27 -8.75
N GLY A 26 0.04 0.09 -9.37
CA GLY A 26 0.07 0.90 -10.58
C GLY A 26 0.32 2.37 -10.29
N ASN A 27 0.09 3.21 -11.29
CA ASN A 27 0.38 4.63 -11.18
C ASN A 27 -0.39 5.31 -10.06
N MET A 28 -1.64 4.90 -9.85
CA MET A 28 -2.44 5.50 -8.80
C MET A 28 -1.87 5.19 -7.42
N ALA A 29 -1.51 3.92 -7.19
CA ALA A 29 -0.94 3.54 -5.90
C ALA A 29 0.39 4.24 -5.69
N SER A 30 1.22 4.33 -6.72
CA SER A 30 2.51 5.01 -6.61
C SER A 30 2.34 6.48 -6.24
N ALA A 31 1.37 7.14 -6.86
CA ALA A 31 1.12 8.55 -6.57
C ALA A 31 0.65 8.74 -5.13
N MET A 32 -0.22 7.86 -4.65
CA MET A 32 -0.71 7.94 -3.28
C MET A 32 0.39 7.67 -2.27
N ILE A 33 1.20 6.65 -2.53
CA ILE A 33 2.31 6.30 -1.64
C ILE A 33 3.29 7.47 -1.56
N GLY A 34 3.67 7.99 -2.71
CA GLY A 34 4.60 9.12 -2.74
C GLY A 34 4.07 10.33 -2.01
N GLY A 35 2.79 10.64 -2.20
CA GLY A 35 2.18 11.77 -1.52
C GLY A 35 2.12 11.59 -0.02
N MET A 36 1.80 10.39 0.45
CA MET A 36 1.73 10.13 1.88
C MET A 36 3.09 10.25 2.54
N ILE A 37 4.11 9.72 1.90
CA ILE A 37 5.46 9.78 2.45
C ILE A 37 5.95 11.23 2.45
N GLN A 38 5.71 11.94 1.35
CA GLN A 38 6.17 13.31 1.23
C GLN A 38 5.55 14.22 2.26
N LYS A 39 4.29 14.00 2.57
CA LYS A 39 3.60 14.81 3.56
C LYS A 39 3.80 14.34 4.99
N GLY A 40 4.49 13.23 5.17
CA GLY A 40 4.74 12.71 6.50
C GLY A 40 3.53 12.11 7.18
N VAL A 41 2.52 11.73 6.40
CA VAL A 41 1.31 11.14 6.96
C VAL A 41 1.61 9.76 7.50
N VAL A 42 2.46 9.02 6.79
CA VAL A 42 2.83 7.68 7.20
C VAL A 42 4.26 7.44 6.73
N SER A 43 5.02 6.66 7.47
CA SER A 43 6.38 6.38 7.03
C SER A 43 6.41 5.19 6.09
N ALA A 44 7.46 5.12 5.27
CA ALA A 44 7.59 4.06 4.29
C ALA A 44 7.57 2.68 4.95
N ASP A 45 8.09 2.58 6.15
CA ASP A 45 8.12 1.30 6.87
C ASP A 45 6.73 0.79 7.21
N ASP A 46 5.75 1.68 7.24
CA ASP A 46 4.39 1.32 7.61
C ASP A 46 3.49 1.12 6.40
N ILE A 47 4.06 1.11 5.21
CA ILE A 47 3.31 0.91 3.98
C ILE A 47 3.61 -0.46 3.40
N LEU A 48 2.56 -1.22 3.12
CA LEU A 48 2.68 -2.50 2.46
C LEU A 48 1.97 -2.39 1.13
N VAL A 49 2.53 -2.99 0.10
CA VAL A 49 1.90 -2.93 -1.22
C VAL A 49 2.02 -4.28 -1.89
N SER A 50 0.96 -4.74 -2.52
CA SER A 50 1.00 -5.97 -3.26
C SER A 50 0.91 -5.65 -4.75
N VAL A 51 1.76 -6.31 -5.52
CA VAL A 51 1.87 -6.10 -6.95
C VAL A 51 1.90 -7.44 -7.65
N ARG A 52 1.84 -7.43 -8.97
CA ARG A 52 1.76 -8.67 -9.74
C ARG A 52 3.08 -9.25 -10.16
N THR A 53 4.14 -8.49 -10.18
CA THR A 53 5.42 -8.96 -10.70
C THR A 53 6.54 -8.62 -9.74
N GLU A 54 7.60 -9.40 -9.82
CA GLU A 54 8.79 -9.12 -9.03
C GLU A 54 9.45 -7.82 -9.43
N LYS A 55 9.34 -7.48 -10.70
CA LYS A 55 9.89 -6.23 -11.20
C LYS A 55 9.23 -5.04 -10.51
N SER A 56 7.92 -5.10 -10.33
CA SER A 56 7.20 -4.05 -9.61
C SER A 56 7.56 -4.03 -8.14
N VAL A 57 7.80 -5.19 -7.53
CA VAL A 57 8.26 -5.24 -6.15
C VAL A 57 9.57 -4.49 -6.02
N GLU A 58 10.52 -4.79 -6.89
CA GLU A 58 11.81 -4.11 -6.87
C GLU A 58 11.67 -2.61 -7.08
N ARG A 59 10.85 -2.23 -8.04
CA ARG A 59 10.68 -0.83 -8.38
C ARG A 59 10.15 -0.03 -7.19
N LEU A 60 9.12 -0.54 -6.56
CA LEU A 60 8.50 0.18 -5.44
C LEU A 60 9.38 0.18 -4.21
N THR A 61 10.07 -0.92 -3.95
CA THR A 61 10.98 -0.99 -2.83
C THR A 61 12.13 0.00 -3.01
N ASN A 62 12.66 0.08 -4.22
CA ASN A 62 13.78 0.99 -4.48
C ASN A 62 13.34 2.44 -4.53
N GLN A 63 12.14 2.68 -5.06
CA GLN A 63 11.69 4.04 -5.24
C GLN A 63 11.21 4.68 -3.94
N PHE A 64 10.48 3.92 -3.12
CA PHE A 64 9.86 4.47 -1.93
C PHE A 64 10.36 3.88 -0.62
N GLY A 65 10.99 2.73 -0.66
CA GLY A 65 11.40 2.07 0.57
C GLY A 65 10.26 1.36 1.29
N VAL A 66 9.17 1.10 0.59
CA VAL A 66 8.01 0.43 1.19
C VAL A 66 8.19 -1.08 1.13
N GLN A 67 7.36 -1.80 1.86
CA GLN A 67 7.37 -3.25 1.83
C GLN A 67 6.46 -3.71 0.71
N ALA A 68 7.03 -4.26 -0.34
CA ALA A 68 6.27 -4.72 -1.49
C ALA A 68 6.31 -6.23 -1.57
N THR A 69 5.20 -6.82 -1.98
CA THR A 69 5.07 -8.27 -2.04
C THR A 69 4.14 -8.63 -3.20
N MET A 70 4.08 -9.91 -3.54
CA MET A 70 3.12 -10.38 -4.53
C MET A 70 1.96 -11.11 -3.86
N ASP A 71 1.87 -11.06 -2.54
CA ASP A 71 0.86 -11.75 -1.78
C ASP A 71 -0.17 -10.78 -1.23
N ASN A 72 -1.35 -10.75 -1.84
CA ASN A 72 -2.42 -9.86 -1.42
C ASN A 72 -2.87 -10.12 0.01
N GLU A 73 -2.88 -11.38 0.41
CA GLU A 73 -3.34 -11.74 1.74
C GLU A 73 -2.40 -11.19 2.82
N ALA A 74 -1.12 -11.20 2.53
CA ALA A 74 -0.16 -10.66 3.47
C ALA A 74 -0.39 -9.16 3.69
N VAL A 75 -0.73 -8.44 2.63
CA VAL A 75 -1.00 -7.02 2.75
C VAL A 75 -2.27 -6.78 3.57
N VAL A 76 -3.32 -7.53 3.30
CA VAL A 76 -4.58 -7.35 4.03
C VAL A 76 -4.38 -7.69 5.50
N ALA A 77 -3.70 -8.79 5.77
CA ALA A 77 -3.51 -9.23 7.17
C ALA A 77 -2.63 -8.27 7.96
N GLY A 78 -1.66 -7.65 7.30
CA GLY A 78 -0.71 -6.79 7.99
C GLY A 78 -1.07 -5.32 8.01
N SER A 79 -2.23 -4.94 7.47
CA SER A 79 -2.58 -3.53 7.34
C SER A 79 -3.80 -3.19 8.17
N ASP A 80 -3.83 -1.99 8.69
CA ASP A 80 -4.99 -1.47 9.39
C ASP A 80 -5.96 -0.82 8.44
N LEU A 81 -5.45 -0.27 7.35
CA LEU A 81 -6.23 0.40 6.34
C LEU A 81 -5.73 -0.07 4.99
N VAL A 82 -6.63 -0.56 4.15
CA VAL A 82 -6.23 -1.09 2.86
C VAL A 82 -6.90 -0.30 1.75
N PHE A 83 -6.09 0.12 0.80
CA PHE A 83 -6.56 0.79 -0.41
C PHE A 83 -6.49 -0.21 -1.55
N LEU A 84 -7.60 -0.39 -2.23
CA LEU A 84 -7.63 -1.28 -3.38
C LEU A 84 -7.52 -0.41 -4.62
N ALA A 85 -6.34 -0.39 -5.21
CA ALA A 85 -6.06 0.46 -6.36
C ALA A 85 -6.05 -0.39 -7.62
N VAL A 86 -7.20 -0.57 -8.21
CA VAL A 86 -7.33 -1.39 -9.40
C VAL A 86 -7.84 -0.56 -10.56
N LYS A 87 -7.52 -1.01 -11.74
CA LYS A 87 -7.90 -0.31 -12.94
C LYS A 87 -9.21 -0.86 -13.44
N PRO A 88 -10.22 -0.05 -13.69
CA PRO A 88 -11.46 -0.55 -14.23
C PRO A 88 -11.24 -0.89 -15.70
N ASN A 89 -11.98 -1.81 -16.18
CA ASN A 89 -11.87 -2.15 -17.60
C ASN A 89 -12.87 -1.41 -18.39
#